data_3720227ff4c660c3b7c4e8f0a325a638
#
_entry.id   3720227ff4c660c3b7c4e8f0a325a638
#
_cell.length_a   1.000
_cell.length_b   1.000
_cell.length_c   1.000
_cell.angle_alpha   90.00
_cell.angle_beta   90.00
_cell.angle_gamma   90.00
#
_symmetry.space_group_name_H-M   'P 1'
#
loop_
_entity.id
_entity.type
_entity.pdbx_description
1 polymer ?
#
loop_
_entity_poly.entity_id
_entity_poly.type
_entity_poly.pdbx_seq_one_letter_code
_entity_poly.pdbx_strand_id
1 'polypeptide(L)'
;EGNPNIAHYKPFSYLNEMALRMAAGVASLVISRAGSSLFEIASWGIPAIVIPISEEISHDQTKNAFAYARSNAALAVEEKNLTPHLLFYEVNRLMQDEEKRRSMSEAAKAFHKGDAAFKIAQVLFAIGQSHEA
;
A
#
# COMPACT_ATOMS: atom_id res chain seq x y z
N GLU A 1 9.26 -24.25 23.69
CA GLU A 1 7.88 -24.50 23.21
C GLU A 1 7.62 -23.52 22.07
N GLY A 2 7.32 -24.06 20.86
CA GLY A 2 7.15 -23.24 19.65
C GLY A 2 5.84 -22.43 19.69
N ASN A 3 5.80 -21.32 18.96
CA ASN A 3 4.59 -20.50 18.82
C ASN A 3 3.48 -21.33 18.16
N PRO A 4 2.31 -21.56 18.80
CA PRO A 4 1.22 -22.38 18.25
C PRO A 4 0.65 -21.81 16.92
N ASN A 5 0.84 -20.52 16.65
CA ASN A 5 0.35 -19.87 15.45
C ASN A 5 1.31 -19.97 14.25
N ILE A 6 2.48 -20.59 14.41
CA ILE A 6 3.48 -20.69 13.34
C ILE A 6 2.94 -21.44 12.10
N ALA A 7 2.00 -22.37 12.30
CA ALA A 7 1.35 -23.09 11.21
C ALA A 7 0.53 -22.18 10.26
N HIS A 8 0.10 -21.04 10.75
CA HIS A 8 -0.63 -20.02 9.96
C HIS A 8 0.29 -19.04 9.23
N TYR A 9 1.58 -19.03 9.58
CA TYR A 9 2.57 -18.20 8.92
C TYR A 9 3.09 -18.91 7.67
N LYS A 10 2.97 -18.28 6.52
CA LYS A 10 3.41 -18.81 5.21
C LYS A 10 4.48 -17.88 4.62
N PRO A 11 5.77 -18.12 4.86
CA PRO A 11 6.84 -17.31 4.30
C PRO A 11 7.05 -17.62 2.82
N PHE A 12 7.23 -16.59 2.01
CA PHE A 12 7.62 -16.68 0.61
C PHE A 12 8.83 -15.77 0.39
N SER A 13 9.89 -16.29 -0.22
CA SER A 13 11.06 -15.48 -0.57
C SER A 13 10.74 -14.49 -1.70
N TYR A 14 9.83 -14.86 -2.59
CA TYR A 14 9.37 -14.06 -3.70
C TYR A 14 7.98 -14.53 -4.15
N LEU A 15 7.14 -13.57 -4.52
CA LEU A 15 5.86 -13.83 -5.19
C LEU A 15 5.94 -13.24 -6.61
N ASN A 16 5.72 -14.07 -7.62
CA ASN A 16 5.53 -13.56 -8.97
C ASN A 16 4.21 -12.80 -9.08
N GLU A 17 4.00 -12.09 -10.19
CA GLU A 17 2.83 -11.22 -10.38
C GLU A 17 1.50 -11.96 -10.16
N MET A 18 1.35 -13.17 -10.70
CA MET A 18 0.13 -13.96 -10.52
C MET A 18 -0.10 -14.34 -9.06
N ALA A 19 0.93 -14.85 -8.38
CA ALA A 19 0.84 -15.23 -6.97
C ALA A 19 0.55 -14.01 -6.07
N LEU A 20 1.14 -12.85 -6.39
CA LEU A 20 0.89 -11.61 -5.67
C LEU A 20 -0.57 -11.14 -5.85
N ARG A 21 -1.12 -11.21 -7.07
CA ARG A 21 -2.53 -10.91 -7.34
C ARG A 21 -3.49 -11.86 -6.63
N MET A 22 -3.15 -13.15 -6.58
CA MET A 22 -3.95 -14.13 -5.85
C MET A 22 -3.93 -13.86 -4.34
N ALA A 23 -2.75 -13.55 -3.77
CA ALA A 23 -2.63 -13.15 -2.37
C ALA A 23 -3.42 -11.87 -2.07
N ALA A 24 -3.34 -10.87 -2.96
CA ALA A 24 -4.12 -9.64 -2.86
C ALA A 24 -5.64 -9.90 -2.86
N GLY A 25 -6.10 -10.85 -3.69
CA GLY A 25 -7.52 -11.20 -3.79
C GLY A 25 -8.14 -11.81 -2.52
N VAL A 26 -7.31 -12.31 -1.59
CA VAL A 26 -7.76 -12.89 -0.31
C VAL A 26 -7.33 -12.06 0.90
N ALA A 27 -6.53 -11.02 0.69
CA ALA A 27 -6.02 -10.19 1.77
C ALA A 27 -7.09 -9.26 2.35
N SER A 28 -7.26 -9.29 3.66
CA SER A 28 -8.12 -8.35 4.39
C SER A 28 -7.39 -7.08 4.82
N LEU A 29 -6.08 -7.14 4.88
CA LEU A 29 -5.18 -6.05 5.28
C LEU A 29 -3.79 -6.30 4.70
N VAL A 30 -3.12 -5.25 4.27
CA VAL A 30 -1.73 -5.30 3.79
C VAL A 30 -0.85 -4.42 4.67
N ILE A 31 0.35 -4.90 4.99
CA ILE A 31 1.40 -4.10 5.62
C ILE A 31 2.51 -3.95 4.59
N SER A 32 2.87 -2.72 4.26
CA SER A 32 3.85 -2.45 3.20
C SER A 32 4.70 -1.23 3.49
N ARG A 33 5.83 -1.14 2.80
CA ARG A 33 6.57 0.12 2.65
C ARG A 33 5.80 1.06 1.70
N ALA A 34 6.10 2.37 1.77
CA ALA A 34 5.40 3.40 1.01
C ALA A 34 6.06 3.72 -0.36
N GLY A 35 6.60 2.69 -1.02
CA GLY A 35 7.14 2.77 -2.37
C GLY A 35 6.06 2.68 -3.46
N SER A 36 6.46 2.28 -4.66
CA SER A 36 5.56 2.11 -5.83
C SER A 36 4.43 1.10 -5.59
N SER A 37 4.64 0.10 -4.72
CA SER A 37 3.62 -0.87 -4.32
C SER A 37 2.33 -0.24 -3.75
N LEU A 38 2.39 1.00 -3.25
CA LEU A 38 1.17 1.70 -2.81
C LEU A 38 0.14 1.84 -3.92
N PHE A 39 0.57 2.08 -5.16
CA PHE A 39 -0.35 2.23 -6.29
C PHE A 39 -1.01 0.90 -6.66
N GLU A 40 -0.30 -0.22 -6.50
CA GLU A 40 -0.86 -1.56 -6.69
C GLU A 40 -1.88 -1.88 -5.58
N ILE A 41 -1.52 -1.64 -4.31
CA ILE A 41 -2.42 -1.81 -3.16
C ILE A 41 -3.68 -0.97 -3.33
N ALA A 42 -3.54 0.28 -3.77
CA ALA A 42 -4.66 1.16 -4.06
C ALA A 42 -5.56 0.59 -5.18
N SER A 43 -4.95 0.08 -6.26
CA SER A 43 -5.70 -0.52 -7.38
C SER A 43 -6.50 -1.75 -6.98
N TRP A 44 -5.98 -2.54 -6.03
CA TRP A 44 -6.68 -3.70 -5.47
C TRP A 44 -7.75 -3.31 -4.44
N GLY A 45 -7.70 -2.08 -3.95
CA GLY A 45 -8.63 -1.59 -2.93
C GLY A 45 -8.48 -2.29 -1.59
N ILE A 46 -7.25 -2.62 -1.19
CA ILE A 46 -7.00 -3.32 0.08
C ILE A 46 -6.63 -2.29 1.15
N PRO A 47 -7.26 -2.35 2.34
CA PRO A 47 -6.84 -1.56 3.49
C PRO A 47 -5.36 -1.80 3.82
N ALA A 48 -4.61 -0.76 4.17
CA ALA A 48 -3.19 -0.90 4.39
C ALA A 48 -2.69 -0.23 5.68
N ILE A 49 -1.65 -0.82 6.28
CA ILE A 49 -0.74 -0.14 7.19
C ILE A 49 0.54 0.12 6.39
N VAL A 50 0.91 1.38 6.23
CA VAL A 50 2.09 1.78 5.46
C VAL A 50 3.19 2.29 6.38
N ILE A 51 4.39 1.76 6.19
CA ILE A 51 5.56 2.06 7.01
C ILE A 51 6.62 2.63 6.07
N PRO A 52 6.71 3.98 5.91
CA PRO A 52 7.71 4.59 5.06
C PRO A 52 9.12 4.29 5.57
N ILE A 53 10.07 4.14 4.67
CA ILE A 53 11.50 4.17 5.01
C ILE A 53 11.83 5.59 5.51
N SER A 54 12.81 5.71 6.41
CA SER A 54 13.21 7.01 6.97
C SER A 54 13.54 8.03 5.87
N GLU A 55 13.28 9.29 6.14
CA GLU A 55 13.51 10.40 5.19
C GLU A 55 14.98 10.52 4.75
N GLU A 56 15.91 10.09 5.60
CA GLU A 56 17.35 10.06 5.28
C GLU A 56 17.66 9.14 4.10
N ILE A 57 16.85 8.09 3.89
CA ILE A 57 17.04 7.11 2.82
C ILE A 57 16.14 7.42 1.63
N SER A 58 14.90 7.85 1.87
CA SER A 58 13.93 8.11 0.80
C SER A 58 12.89 9.15 1.21
N HIS A 59 13.11 10.40 0.83
CA HIS A 59 12.20 11.52 1.09
C HIS A 59 10.78 11.33 0.54
N ASP A 60 10.65 10.59 -0.57
CA ASP A 60 9.36 10.46 -1.25
C ASP A 60 8.44 9.46 -0.58
N GLN A 61 9.00 8.44 0.12
CA GLN A 61 8.16 7.43 0.78
C GLN A 61 7.34 8.01 1.92
N THR A 62 7.90 8.92 2.71
CA THR A 62 7.16 9.61 3.78
C THR A 62 6.01 10.42 3.21
N LYS A 63 6.25 11.20 2.15
CA LYS A 63 5.21 11.97 1.46
C LYS A 63 4.11 11.08 0.90
N ASN A 64 4.48 9.98 0.25
CA ASN A 64 3.54 9.01 -0.31
C ASN A 64 2.69 8.36 0.79
N ALA A 65 3.30 7.92 1.88
CA ALA A 65 2.61 7.31 3.02
C ALA A 65 1.55 8.26 3.60
N PHE A 66 1.92 9.50 3.87
CA PHE A 66 1.00 10.48 4.44
C PHE A 66 -0.07 10.95 3.44
N ALA A 67 0.24 11.05 2.15
CA ALA A 67 -0.76 11.34 1.13
C ALA A 67 -1.83 10.23 1.07
N TYR A 68 -1.38 8.97 1.10
CA TYR A 68 -2.27 7.82 1.10
C TYR A 68 -3.07 7.69 2.40
N ALA A 69 -2.46 7.96 3.55
CA ALA A 69 -3.15 7.97 4.84
C ALA A 69 -4.20 9.09 4.94
N ARG A 70 -3.89 10.29 4.43
CA ARG A 70 -4.86 11.40 4.39
C ARG A 70 -6.09 11.12 3.53
N SER A 71 -5.98 10.23 2.55
CA SER A 71 -7.15 9.77 1.79
C SER A 71 -8.01 8.77 2.56
N ASN A 72 -7.66 8.42 3.79
CA ASN A 72 -8.27 7.37 4.60
C ASN A 72 -8.09 5.93 4.07
N ALA A 73 -7.24 5.72 3.08
CA ALA A 73 -6.98 4.40 2.50
C ALA A 73 -6.00 3.55 3.33
N ALA A 74 -5.19 4.19 4.15
CA ALA A 74 -4.18 3.54 4.97
C ALA A 74 -3.99 4.19 6.34
N LEU A 75 -3.38 3.44 7.25
CA LEU A 75 -2.74 3.96 8.45
C LEU A 75 -1.24 4.09 8.16
N ALA A 76 -0.65 5.27 8.37
CA ALA A 76 0.79 5.47 8.26
C ALA A 76 1.46 5.37 9.64
N VAL A 77 2.50 4.55 9.75
CA VAL A 77 3.34 4.40 10.94
C VAL A 77 4.78 4.68 10.55
N GLU A 78 5.36 5.75 11.06
CA GLU A 78 6.78 6.04 10.82
C GLU A 78 7.68 4.96 11.45
N GLU A 79 8.71 4.56 10.73
CA GLU A 79 9.62 3.48 11.16
C GLU A 79 10.22 3.71 12.55
N LYS A 80 10.56 4.97 12.89
CA LYS A 80 11.09 5.33 14.21
C LYS A 80 10.12 5.09 15.38
N ASN A 81 8.81 5.05 15.07
CA ASN A 81 7.75 4.81 16.05
C ASN A 81 7.27 3.35 16.04
N LEU A 82 7.77 2.55 15.10
CA LEU A 82 7.34 1.17 14.93
C LEU A 82 7.87 0.29 16.06
N THR A 83 6.95 -0.29 16.80
CA THR A 83 7.25 -1.33 17.81
C THR A 83 6.37 -2.55 17.54
N PRO A 84 6.77 -3.77 17.97
CA PRO A 84 5.92 -4.95 17.85
C PRO A 84 4.54 -4.77 18.49
N HIS A 85 4.48 -4.10 19.65
CA HIS A 85 3.22 -3.82 20.34
C HIS A 85 2.32 -2.87 19.56
N LEU A 86 2.87 -1.79 19.00
CA LEU A 86 2.10 -0.86 18.19
C LEU A 86 1.55 -1.54 16.93
N LEU A 87 2.40 -2.28 16.22
CA LEU A 87 1.97 -2.99 15.01
C LEU A 87 0.86 -4.01 15.32
N PHE A 88 1.05 -4.81 16.37
CA PHE A 88 0.05 -5.79 16.79
C PHE A 88 -1.27 -5.12 17.18
N TYR A 89 -1.21 -4.03 17.94
CA TYR A 89 -2.39 -3.27 18.33
C TYR A 89 -3.17 -2.75 17.11
N GLU A 90 -2.48 -2.11 16.16
CA GLU A 90 -3.13 -1.54 14.98
C GLU A 90 -3.68 -2.61 14.03
N VAL A 91 -2.98 -3.72 13.86
CA VAL A 91 -3.48 -4.88 13.10
C VAL A 91 -4.75 -5.41 13.75
N ASN A 92 -4.74 -5.68 15.05
CA ASN A 92 -5.93 -6.18 15.75
C ASN A 92 -7.10 -5.22 15.68
N ARG A 93 -6.86 -3.94 15.89
CA ARG A 93 -7.89 -2.90 15.82
C ARG A 93 -8.56 -2.89 14.43
N LEU A 94 -7.76 -2.91 13.38
CA LEU A 94 -8.29 -2.94 12.01
C LEU A 94 -8.98 -4.28 11.69
N MET A 95 -8.46 -5.40 12.16
CA MET A 95 -9.06 -6.72 11.89
C MET A 95 -10.41 -6.90 12.60
N GLN A 96 -10.61 -6.25 13.73
CA GLN A 96 -11.90 -6.28 14.47
C GLN A 96 -12.93 -5.28 13.92
N ASP A 97 -12.51 -4.25 13.21
CA ASP A 97 -13.38 -3.20 12.66
C ASP A 97 -13.59 -3.38 11.14
N GLU A 98 -14.60 -4.17 10.79
CA GLU A 98 -14.95 -4.45 9.40
C GLU A 98 -15.43 -3.19 8.67
N GLU A 99 -16.20 -2.33 9.34
CA GLU A 99 -16.70 -1.10 8.74
C GLU A 99 -15.55 -0.15 8.38
N LYS A 100 -14.56 -0.03 9.27
CA LYS A 100 -13.35 0.74 9.01
C LYS A 100 -12.58 0.18 7.82
N ARG A 101 -12.38 -1.14 7.75
CA ARG A 101 -11.71 -1.77 6.60
C ARG A 101 -12.45 -1.54 5.29
N ARG A 102 -13.79 -1.62 5.29
CA ARG A 102 -14.60 -1.32 4.11
C ARG A 102 -14.42 0.12 3.66
N SER A 103 -14.52 1.08 4.57
CA SER A 103 -14.27 2.50 4.28
C SER A 103 -12.87 2.75 3.71
N MET A 104 -11.84 2.09 4.29
CA MET A 104 -10.47 2.17 3.77
C MET A 104 -10.34 1.58 2.37
N SER A 105 -11.02 0.48 2.10
CA SER A 105 -11.05 -0.16 0.76
C SER A 105 -11.65 0.78 -0.30
N GLU A 106 -12.76 1.42 0.01
CA GLU A 106 -13.40 2.40 -0.88
C GLU A 106 -12.48 3.60 -1.13
N ALA A 107 -11.85 4.11 -0.07
CA ALA A 107 -10.89 5.20 -0.17
C ALA A 107 -9.65 4.83 -1.01
N ALA A 108 -9.15 3.60 -0.88
CA ALA A 108 -8.04 3.08 -1.69
C ALA A 108 -8.39 3.06 -3.18
N LYS A 109 -9.56 2.54 -3.52
CA LYS A 109 -10.06 2.54 -4.91
C LYS A 109 -10.23 3.94 -5.47
N ALA A 110 -10.72 4.87 -4.66
CA ALA A 110 -10.87 6.28 -5.05
C ALA A 110 -9.52 7.00 -5.22
N PHE A 111 -8.50 6.59 -4.47
CA PHE A 111 -7.14 7.12 -4.61
C PHE A 111 -6.47 6.66 -5.92
N HIS A 112 -6.78 5.44 -6.38
CA HIS A 112 -6.24 4.89 -7.61
C HIS A 112 -6.80 5.61 -8.84
N LYS A 113 -5.91 6.29 -9.58
CA LYS A 113 -6.25 6.90 -10.87
C LYS A 113 -5.81 5.94 -11.98
N GLY A 114 -6.73 5.12 -12.45
CA GLY A 114 -6.47 4.09 -13.46
C GLY A 114 -5.99 4.60 -14.84
N ASP A 115 -5.98 5.90 -15.05
CA ASP A 115 -5.62 6.55 -16.30
C ASP A 115 -4.22 7.19 -16.32
N ALA A 116 -3.40 6.95 -15.28
CA ALA A 116 -2.08 7.59 -15.15
C ALA A 116 -1.16 7.27 -16.33
N ALA A 117 -1.09 6.01 -16.76
CA ALA A 117 -0.26 5.60 -17.90
C ALA A 117 -0.73 6.28 -19.21
N PHE A 118 -2.03 6.37 -19.42
CA PHE A 118 -2.59 7.04 -20.59
C PHE A 118 -2.28 8.54 -20.59
N LYS A 119 -2.43 9.21 -19.46
CA LYS A 119 -2.09 10.64 -19.33
C LYS A 119 -0.61 10.90 -19.55
N ILE A 120 0.28 10.05 -19.03
CA ILE A 120 1.72 10.17 -19.28
C ILE A 120 2.00 10.01 -20.77
N ALA A 121 1.41 9.01 -21.43
CA ALA A 121 1.57 8.81 -22.86
C ALA A 121 1.08 10.01 -23.68
N GLN A 122 -0.05 10.62 -23.32
CA GLN A 122 -0.56 11.84 -23.97
C GLN A 122 0.42 13.01 -23.83
N VAL A 123 0.96 13.22 -22.62
CA VAL A 123 1.93 14.31 -22.39
C VAL A 123 3.21 14.08 -23.18
N LEU A 124 3.76 12.86 -23.20
CA LEU A 124 4.95 12.52 -23.98
C LEU A 124 4.72 12.71 -25.48
N PHE A 125 3.55 12.32 -25.99
CA PHE A 125 3.19 12.50 -27.40
C PHE A 125 3.09 14.00 -27.77
N ALA A 126 2.46 14.81 -26.92
CA ALA A 126 2.36 16.25 -27.14
C ALA A 126 3.73 16.94 -27.14
N ILE A 127 4.63 16.54 -26.22
CA ILE A 127 6.01 17.05 -26.21
C ILE A 127 6.76 16.65 -27.51
N GLY A 128 6.64 15.39 -27.95
CA GLY A 128 7.26 14.92 -29.19
C GLY A 128 6.82 15.75 -30.39
N GLN A 129 5.52 15.98 -30.54
CA GLN A 129 4.98 16.81 -31.65
C GLN A 129 5.48 18.26 -31.60
N SER A 130 5.68 18.82 -30.41
CA SER A 130 6.15 20.21 -30.27
C SER A 130 7.62 20.40 -30.65
N HIS A 131 8.40 19.33 -30.72
CA HIS A 131 9.81 19.37 -31.13
C HIS A 131 10.04 19.04 -32.61
N GLU A 132 9.01 18.58 -33.32
CA GLU A 132 9.09 18.31 -34.77
C GLU A 132 8.59 19.50 -35.63
N ALA A 133 8.13 20.56 -35.01
CA ALA A 133 7.69 21.81 -35.65
C ALA A 133 8.74 22.90 -35.46
#